data_66979535b479e3b22a25854346ebf5ea
#
_entry.id   66979535b479e3b22a25854346ebf5ea
#
_cell.length_a   1.000
_cell.length_b   1.000
_cell.length_c   1.000
_cell.angle_alpha   90.00
_cell.angle_beta   90.00
_cell.angle_gamma   90.00
#
_symmetry.space_group_name_H-M   'P 1'
#
loop_
_entity.id
_entity.type
_entity.pdbx_description
1 polymer ?
#
loop_
_entity_poly.entity_id
_entity_poly.type
_entity_poly.pdbx_seq_one_letter_code
_entity_poly.pdbx_strand_id
1 'polypeptide(L)'
;MNSSIMLASGSKIRAELLQNAGIDFTVMLPRVDEVSIKAALLADEATPRDVADALAEIKARKVSDKNPGALVIGCDQVLEHRGTLLSKAATEEEAEQQLRALRNDRHSLLSAVVVCQDGQPIWRHVGVVRLQMRDFSDAYLEGYLERTWPSISESVGSYKLEEEGVRLFSRIEGDYFSVLGLPMLELLGWLTLRGDVQG
;
A
#
# COMPACT_ATOMS: atom_id res chain seq x y z
N MET A 1 12.32 27.65 3.70
CA MET A 1 12.89 26.78 2.65
C MET A 1 12.03 25.53 2.65
N ASN A 2 11.40 25.19 1.52
CA ASN A 2 10.63 23.92 1.45
C ASN A 2 11.62 22.75 1.56
N SER A 3 11.33 21.81 2.45
CA SER A 3 12.11 20.57 2.55
C SER A 3 11.97 19.76 1.26
N SER A 4 13.04 19.10 0.80
CA SER A 4 12.92 18.17 -0.32
C SER A 4 12.07 16.97 0.11
N ILE A 5 11.12 16.56 -0.73
CA ILE A 5 10.26 15.42 -0.48
C ILE A 5 10.87 14.17 -1.15
N MET A 6 10.93 13.06 -0.42
CA MET A 6 11.39 11.77 -0.92
C MET A 6 10.35 10.69 -0.68
N LEU A 7 10.13 9.82 -1.68
CA LEU A 7 9.26 8.66 -1.55
C LEU A 7 10.12 7.39 -1.33
N ALA A 8 10.06 6.84 -0.13
CA ALA A 8 10.72 5.59 0.24
C ALA A 8 9.89 4.37 -0.19
N SER A 9 9.68 4.20 -1.49
CA SER A 9 8.88 3.10 -2.05
C SER A 9 9.30 2.78 -3.48
N GLY A 10 9.29 1.49 -3.85
CA GLY A 10 9.45 1.03 -5.22
C GLY A 10 8.13 0.90 -6.01
N SER A 11 7.01 1.23 -5.40
CA SER A 11 5.69 1.13 -6.04
C SER A 11 5.51 2.23 -7.08
N LYS A 12 5.29 1.84 -8.35
CA LYS A 12 5.03 2.77 -9.44
C LYS A 12 3.76 3.57 -9.22
N ILE A 13 2.67 2.90 -8.82
CA ILE A 13 1.37 3.54 -8.61
C ILE A 13 1.44 4.63 -7.53
N ARG A 14 2.19 4.42 -6.43
CA ARG A 14 2.37 5.45 -5.40
C ARG A 14 3.14 6.67 -5.92
N ALA A 15 4.15 6.44 -6.76
CA ALA A 15 4.87 7.54 -7.41
C ALA A 15 3.96 8.31 -8.38
N GLU A 16 3.15 7.61 -9.17
CA GLU A 16 2.17 8.22 -10.08
C GLU A 16 1.12 9.05 -9.32
N LEU A 17 0.63 8.58 -8.17
CA LEU A 17 -0.31 9.33 -7.33
C LEU A 17 0.27 10.68 -6.89
N LEU A 18 1.51 10.70 -6.39
CA LEU A 18 2.18 11.95 -5.98
C LEU A 18 2.46 12.85 -7.18
N GLN A 19 2.90 12.28 -8.31
CA GLN A 19 3.16 13.03 -9.54
C GLN A 19 1.89 13.68 -10.10
N ASN A 20 0.78 12.92 -10.14
CA ASN A 20 -0.52 13.41 -10.59
C ASN A 20 -1.09 14.51 -9.67
N ALA A 21 -0.71 14.50 -8.39
CA ALA A 21 -1.03 15.56 -7.44
C ALA A 21 -0.10 16.79 -7.55
N GLY A 22 0.84 16.80 -8.50
CA GLY A 22 1.76 17.92 -8.71
C GLY A 22 2.83 18.06 -7.62
N ILE A 23 3.14 16.99 -6.89
CA ILE A 23 4.17 16.99 -5.86
C ILE A 23 5.54 16.73 -6.51
N ASP A 24 6.50 17.61 -6.25
CA ASP A 24 7.90 17.37 -6.61
C ASP A 24 8.56 16.47 -5.58
N PHE A 25 9.05 15.32 -5.99
CA PHE A 25 9.69 14.34 -5.09
C PHE A 25 10.76 13.52 -5.80
N THR A 26 11.58 12.85 -5.02
CA THR A 26 12.59 11.88 -5.50
C THR A 26 12.27 10.49 -4.96
N VAL A 27 12.34 9.46 -5.80
CA VAL A 27 12.15 8.07 -5.38
C VAL A 27 13.46 7.52 -4.81
N MET A 28 13.39 6.92 -3.62
CA MET A 28 14.52 6.26 -2.94
C MET A 28 14.09 4.87 -2.46
N LEU A 29 14.77 3.81 -2.94
CA LEU A 29 14.44 2.45 -2.53
C LEU A 29 14.95 2.16 -1.10
N PRO A 30 14.09 1.77 -0.16
CA PRO A 30 14.47 1.63 1.25
C PRO A 30 15.34 0.40 1.55
N ARG A 31 15.38 -0.62 0.66
CA ARG A 31 16.13 -1.89 0.82
C ARG A 31 15.92 -2.51 2.20
N VAL A 32 14.70 -2.85 2.53
CA VAL A 32 14.28 -3.45 3.81
C VAL A 32 13.95 -4.92 3.58
N ASP A 33 14.31 -5.79 4.52
CA ASP A 33 13.85 -7.18 4.56
C ASP A 33 12.43 -7.23 5.17
N GLU A 34 11.44 -6.95 4.31
CA GLU A 34 10.03 -6.88 4.72
C GLU A 34 9.50 -8.25 5.20
N VAL A 35 10.03 -9.34 4.65
CA VAL A 35 9.58 -10.70 5.02
C VAL A 35 9.94 -11.01 6.46
N SER A 36 11.20 -10.83 6.84
CA SER A 36 11.65 -11.09 8.21
C SER A 36 11.00 -10.16 9.23
N ILE A 37 10.84 -8.88 8.90
CA ILE A 37 10.18 -7.91 9.79
C ILE A 37 8.71 -8.27 9.98
N LYS A 38 7.97 -8.56 8.91
CA LYS A 38 6.57 -8.98 8.99
C LYS A 38 6.41 -10.25 9.83
N ALA A 39 7.29 -11.23 9.64
CA ALA A 39 7.27 -12.46 10.42
C ALA A 39 7.48 -12.22 11.92
N ALA A 40 8.44 -11.36 12.28
CA ALA A 40 8.69 -10.98 13.68
C ALA A 40 7.48 -10.26 14.31
N LEU A 41 6.90 -9.27 13.61
CA LEU A 41 5.72 -8.56 14.08
C LEU A 41 4.52 -9.50 14.29
N LEU A 42 4.30 -10.46 13.41
CA LEU A 42 3.24 -11.45 13.55
C LEU A 42 3.50 -12.43 14.68
N ALA A 43 4.75 -12.78 14.96
CA ALA A 43 5.13 -13.62 16.12
C ALA A 43 4.87 -12.88 17.46
N ASP A 44 4.95 -11.54 17.45
CA ASP A 44 4.61 -10.67 18.59
C ASP A 44 3.11 -10.28 18.60
N GLU A 45 2.25 -10.99 17.86
CA GLU A 45 0.80 -10.76 17.79
C GLU A 45 0.39 -9.34 17.36
N ALA A 46 1.22 -8.65 16.59
CA ALA A 46 0.91 -7.33 16.08
C ALA A 46 -0.35 -7.34 15.19
N THR A 47 -1.21 -6.33 15.37
CA THR A 47 -2.42 -6.21 14.55
C THR A 47 -2.07 -5.90 13.08
N PRO A 48 -2.96 -6.17 12.11
CA PRO A 48 -2.75 -5.77 10.71
C PRO A 48 -2.39 -4.29 10.54
N ARG A 49 -3.00 -3.42 11.35
CA ARG A 49 -2.69 -1.98 11.37
C ARG A 49 -1.26 -1.72 11.82
N ASP A 50 -0.83 -2.36 12.90
CA ASP A 50 0.52 -2.17 13.46
C ASP A 50 1.59 -2.70 12.49
N VAL A 51 1.30 -3.80 11.80
CA VAL A 51 2.21 -4.35 10.77
C VAL A 51 2.40 -3.36 9.61
N ALA A 52 1.31 -2.80 9.08
CA ALA A 52 1.38 -1.82 7.99
C ALA A 52 2.14 -0.55 8.43
N ASP A 53 1.82 -0.01 9.62
CA ASP A 53 2.43 1.20 10.17
C ASP A 53 3.93 1.01 10.43
N ALA A 54 4.32 -0.09 11.07
CA ALA A 54 5.72 -0.41 11.37
C ALA A 54 6.56 -0.56 10.09
N LEU A 55 6.06 -1.26 9.07
CA LEU A 55 6.75 -1.40 7.79
C LEU A 55 6.89 -0.06 7.06
N ALA A 56 5.86 0.78 7.09
CA ALA A 56 5.93 2.14 6.53
C ALA A 56 6.98 2.99 7.26
N GLU A 57 7.00 2.95 8.61
CA GLU A 57 7.97 3.68 9.42
C GLU A 57 9.41 3.23 9.12
N ILE A 58 9.68 1.92 9.14
CA ILE A 58 11.03 1.38 8.88
C ILE A 58 11.54 1.81 7.51
N LYS A 59 10.67 1.80 6.47
CA LYS A 59 11.02 2.29 5.14
C LYS A 59 11.37 3.77 5.14
N ALA A 60 10.55 4.61 5.79
CA ALA A 60 10.79 6.04 5.89
C ALA A 60 12.07 6.35 6.64
N ARG A 61 12.28 5.76 7.82
CA ARG A 61 13.48 5.97 8.66
C ARG A 61 14.75 5.63 7.93
N LYS A 62 14.81 4.44 7.30
CA LYS A 62 16.02 3.96 6.61
C LYS A 62 16.48 4.89 5.49
N VAL A 63 15.59 5.59 4.85
CA VAL A 63 15.90 6.61 3.84
C VAL A 63 16.22 7.95 4.52
N SER A 64 15.44 8.34 5.53
CA SER A 64 15.59 9.61 6.26
C SER A 64 16.95 9.71 6.96
N ASP A 65 17.45 8.62 7.57
CA ASP A 65 18.77 8.57 8.23
C ASP A 65 19.94 8.94 7.30
N LYS A 66 19.74 8.77 5.99
CA LYS A 66 20.75 9.06 4.96
C LYS A 66 20.56 10.39 4.24
N ASN A 67 19.43 11.06 4.51
CA ASN A 67 19.03 12.29 3.82
C ASN A 67 18.55 13.34 4.84
N PRO A 68 19.50 13.94 5.61
CA PRO A 68 19.15 14.95 6.61
C PRO A 68 18.36 16.12 6.03
N GLY A 69 17.38 16.60 6.76
CA GLY A 69 16.50 17.71 6.38
C GLY A 69 15.41 17.36 5.37
N ALA A 70 15.45 16.20 4.72
CA ALA A 70 14.41 15.78 3.78
C ALA A 70 13.17 15.26 4.51
N LEU A 71 11.99 15.51 3.92
CA LEU A 71 10.75 14.85 4.30
C LEU A 71 10.63 13.52 3.55
N VAL A 72 10.71 12.42 4.28
CA VAL A 72 10.70 11.08 3.68
C VAL A 72 9.38 10.39 3.94
N ILE A 73 8.64 10.11 2.87
CA ILE A 73 7.36 9.41 2.87
C ILE A 73 7.61 7.90 2.72
N GLY A 74 7.35 7.13 3.76
CA GLY A 74 7.31 5.66 3.71
C GLY A 74 5.90 5.17 3.66
N CYS A 75 5.65 4.10 2.89
CA CYS A 75 4.33 3.53 2.71
C CYS A 75 4.37 2.02 2.75
N ASP A 76 3.35 1.41 3.37
CA ASP A 76 3.10 -0.02 3.27
C ASP A 76 1.62 -0.31 3.15
N GLN A 77 1.28 -1.48 2.60
CA GLN A 77 -0.10 -1.94 2.51
C GLN A 77 -0.17 -3.43 2.84
N VAL A 78 -1.12 -3.78 3.69
CA VAL A 78 -1.46 -5.17 3.99
C VAL A 78 -2.91 -5.46 3.64
N LEU A 79 -3.18 -6.69 3.21
CA LEU A 79 -4.53 -7.22 3.02
C LEU A 79 -4.84 -8.17 4.16
N GLU A 80 -5.92 -7.89 4.90
CA GLU A 80 -6.45 -8.76 5.95
C GLU A 80 -7.72 -9.45 5.45
N HIS A 81 -7.75 -10.78 5.55
CA HIS A 81 -8.91 -11.60 5.25
C HIS A 81 -9.11 -12.63 6.36
N ARG A 82 -10.24 -12.56 7.07
CA ARG A 82 -10.59 -13.47 8.17
C ARG A 82 -9.50 -13.64 9.24
N GLY A 83 -8.87 -12.54 9.63
CA GLY A 83 -7.78 -12.54 10.62
C GLY A 83 -6.42 -12.95 10.09
N THR A 84 -6.29 -13.23 8.80
CA THR A 84 -5.01 -13.62 8.17
C THR A 84 -4.52 -12.53 7.23
N LEU A 85 -3.22 -12.22 7.27
CA LEU A 85 -2.59 -11.31 6.31
C LEU A 85 -2.16 -12.08 5.06
N LEU A 86 -2.69 -11.70 3.91
CA LEU A 86 -2.24 -12.21 2.63
C LEU A 86 -0.95 -11.51 2.19
N SER A 87 -0.06 -12.26 1.58
CA SER A 87 1.15 -11.74 0.91
C SER A 87 0.90 -11.63 -0.59
N LYS A 88 1.79 -10.93 -1.30
CA LYS A 88 1.78 -10.94 -2.76
C LYS A 88 1.98 -12.38 -3.26
N ALA A 89 1.24 -12.76 -4.28
CA ALA A 89 1.38 -14.07 -4.92
C ALA A 89 2.72 -14.13 -5.69
N ALA A 90 3.48 -15.18 -5.47
CA ALA A 90 4.73 -15.43 -6.19
C ALA A 90 4.50 -16.20 -7.51
N THR A 91 3.39 -16.95 -7.60
CA THR A 91 3.00 -17.71 -8.79
C THR A 91 1.55 -17.44 -9.16
N GLU A 92 1.19 -17.78 -10.39
CA GLU A 92 -0.19 -17.67 -10.90
C GLU A 92 -1.15 -18.56 -10.11
N GLU A 93 -0.71 -19.75 -9.71
CA GLU A 93 -1.49 -20.68 -8.89
C GLU A 93 -1.78 -20.10 -7.51
N GLU A 94 -0.81 -19.40 -6.89
CA GLU A 94 -1.04 -18.69 -5.62
C GLU A 94 -2.03 -17.54 -5.81
N ALA A 95 -1.94 -16.81 -6.92
CA ALA A 95 -2.89 -15.74 -7.24
C ALA A 95 -4.31 -16.29 -7.41
N GLU A 96 -4.46 -17.41 -8.11
CA GLU A 96 -5.73 -18.09 -8.27
C GLU A 96 -6.32 -18.53 -6.92
N GLN A 97 -5.50 -19.15 -6.06
CA GLN A 97 -5.94 -19.58 -4.73
C GLN A 97 -6.40 -18.39 -3.86
N GLN A 98 -5.67 -17.27 -3.89
CA GLN A 98 -6.06 -16.05 -3.18
C GLN A 98 -7.39 -15.51 -3.70
N LEU A 99 -7.56 -15.37 -5.01
CA LEU A 99 -8.79 -14.86 -5.62
C LEU A 99 -10.00 -15.78 -5.34
N ARG A 100 -9.80 -17.10 -5.35
CA ARG A 100 -10.84 -18.07 -4.95
C ARG A 100 -11.23 -17.91 -3.47
N ALA A 101 -10.27 -17.68 -2.59
CA ALA A 101 -10.54 -17.46 -1.17
C ALA A 101 -11.26 -16.13 -0.90
N LEU A 102 -10.99 -15.09 -1.69
CA LEU A 102 -11.61 -13.77 -1.57
C LEU A 102 -12.98 -13.67 -2.28
N ARG A 103 -13.28 -14.57 -3.22
CA ARG A 103 -14.53 -14.59 -4.00
C ARG A 103 -15.75 -14.64 -3.08
N ASN A 104 -16.74 -13.78 -3.38
CA ASN A 104 -18.01 -13.65 -2.61
C ASN A 104 -17.80 -13.30 -1.13
N ASP A 105 -16.65 -12.76 -0.75
CA ASP A 105 -16.33 -12.46 0.64
C ASP A 105 -15.78 -11.03 0.81
N ARG A 106 -15.66 -10.62 2.07
CA ARG A 106 -15.12 -9.31 2.48
C ARG A 106 -13.69 -9.44 2.93
N HIS A 107 -12.91 -8.45 2.58
CA HIS A 107 -11.56 -8.27 3.11
C HIS A 107 -11.26 -6.78 3.32
N SER A 108 -10.17 -6.49 4.00
CA SER A 108 -9.73 -5.13 4.27
C SER A 108 -8.34 -4.88 3.70
N LEU A 109 -8.13 -3.73 3.09
CA LEU A 109 -6.82 -3.16 2.82
C LEU A 109 -6.50 -2.11 3.88
N LEU A 110 -5.33 -2.22 4.48
CA LEU A 110 -4.80 -1.23 5.42
C LEU A 110 -3.55 -0.62 4.80
N SER A 111 -3.63 0.66 4.47
CA SER A 111 -2.56 1.40 3.79
C SER A 111 -1.97 2.42 4.74
N ALA A 112 -0.74 2.19 5.18
CA ALA A 112 -0.01 3.07 6.07
C ALA A 112 0.87 4.03 5.30
N VAL A 113 0.92 5.26 5.78
CA VAL A 113 1.88 6.29 5.39
C VAL A 113 2.53 6.88 6.64
N VAL A 114 3.85 6.93 6.66
CA VAL A 114 4.63 7.55 7.74
C VAL A 114 5.60 8.54 7.11
N VAL A 115 5.64 9.75 7.64
CA VAL A 115 6.63 10.75 7.23
C VAL A 115 7.69 10.88 8.30
N CYS A 116 8.94 10.70 7.89
CA CYS A 116 10.11 10.90 8.75
C CYS A 116 10.92 12.12 8.29
N GLN A 117 11.53 12.79 9.26
CA GLN A 117 12.55 13.82 9.05
C GLN A 117 13.66 13.61 10.07
N ASP A 118 14.91 13.65 9.64
CA ASP A 118 16.09 13.45 10.48
C ASP A 118 16.02 12.13 11.31
N GLY A 119 15.55 11.06 10.67
CA GLY A 119 15.40 9.74 11.28
C GLY A 119 14.22 9.61 12.26
N GLN A 120 13.40 10.66 12.48
CA GLN A 120 12.27 10.64 13.41
C GLN A 120 10.94 10.65 12.67
N PRO A 121 9.97 9.80 13.05
CA PRO A 121 8.62 9.88 12.53
C PRO A 121 7.92 11.14 13.06
N ILE A 122 7.48 12.02 12.16
CA ILE A 122 6.85 13.29 12.51
C ILE A 122 5.36 13.32 12.19
N TRP A 123 4.88 12.38 11.37
CA TRP A 123 3.46 12.20 11.08
C TRP A 123 3.19 10.79 10.57
N ARG A 124 1.97 10.30 10.81
CA ARG A 124 1.50 9.01 10.30
C ARG A 124 -0.01 8.96 10.11
N HIS A 125 -0.43 8.13 9.18
CA HIS A 125 -1.84 7.76 9.01
C HIS A 125 -1.97 6.34 8.48
N VAL A 126 -3.05 5.65 8.86
CA VAL A 126 -3.41 4.34 8.29
C VAL A 126 -4.85 4.41 7.79
N GLY A 127 -5.00 4.46 6.48
CA GLY A 127 -6.28 4.33 5.79
C GLY A 127 -6.76 2.88 5.78
N VAL A 128 -8.05 2.67 5.99
CA VAL A 128 -8.68 1.34 5.96
C VAL A 128 -9.79 1.34 4.92
N VAL A 129 -9.69 0.42 3.97
CA VAL A 129 -10.73 0.21 2.96
C VAL A 129 -11.28 -1.21 3.09
N ARG A 130 -12.61 -1.33 3.11
CA ARG A 130 -13.31 -2.61 3.12
C ARG A 130 -13.86 -2.90 1.73
N LEU A 131 -13.56 -4.08 1.21
CA LEU A 131 -13.93 -4.48 -0.14
C LEU A 131 -14.78 -5.74 -0.08
N GLN A 132 -15.87 -5.77 -0.88
CA GLN A 132 -16.70 -6.95 -1.08
C GLN A 132 -16.47 -7.47 -2.50
N MET A 133 -15.89 -8.66 -2.64
CA MET A 133 -15.79 -9.30 -3.95
C MET A 133 -17.13 -9.88 -4.41
N ARG A 134 -17.31 -9.90 -5.73
CA ARG A 134 -18.43 -10.58 -6.39
C ARG A 134 -18.27 -12.09 -6.32
N ASP A 135 -19.37 -12.79 -6.51
CA ASP A 135 -19.38 -14.21 -6.82
C ASP A 135 -19.15 -14.39 -8.33
N PHE A 136 -17.89 -14.30 -8.76
CA PHE A 136 -17.52 -14.51 -10.16
C PHE A 136 -17.30 -16.00 -10.46
N SER A 137 -17.54 -16.41 -11.71
CA SER A 137 -17.38 -17.81 -12.15
C SER A 137 -15.91 -18.21 -12.30
N ASP A 138 -15.65 -19.52 -12.29
CA ASP A 138 -14.31 -20.07 -12.57
C ASP A 138 -13.82 -19.66 -13.94
N ALA A 139 -14.66 -19.72 -14.97
CA ALA A 139 -14.30 -19.29 -16.32
C ALA A 139 -13.93 -17.81 -16.39
N TYR A 140 -14.58 -16.94 -15.57
CA TYR A 140 -14.15 -15.54 -15.48
C TYR A 140 -12.79 -15.41 -14.81
N LEU A 141 -12.55 -16.16 -13.73
CA LEU A 141 -11.27 -16.15 -13.00
C LEU A 141 -10.11 -16.60 -13.92
N GLU A 142 -10.27 -17.72 -14.64
CA GLU A 142 -9.28 -18.21 -15.61
C GLU A 142 -8.92 -17.12 -16.63
N GLY A 143 -9.94 -16.57 -17.31
CA GLY A 143 -9.71 -15.51 -18.30
C GLY A 143 -9.16 -14.21 -17.68
N TYR A 144 -9.46 -13.90 -16.41
CA TYR A 144 -8.86 -12.76 -15.70
C TYR A 144 -7.36 -12.98 -15.49
N LEU A 145 -6.96 -14.15 -15.00
CA LEU A 145 -5.55 -14.52 -14.80
C LEU A 145 -4.76 -14.48 -16.11
N GLU A 146 -5.29 -15.12 -17.18
CA GLU A 146 -4.67 -15.08 -18.52
C GLU A 146 -4.35 -13.64 -19.00
N ARG A 147 -5.24 -12.69 -18.73
CA ARG A 147 -5.07 -11.28 -19.18
C ARG A 147 -4.20 -10.44 -18.27
N THR A 148 -4.14 -10.76 -16.98
CA THR A 148 -3.56 -9.84 -15.97
C THR A 148 -2.27 -10.35 -15.35
N TRP A 149 -1.97 -11.64 -15.42
CA TRP A 149 -0.70 -12.19 -14.96
C TRP A 149 0.43 -11.85 -15.95
N PRO A 150 1.65 -11.47 -15.50
CA PRO A 150 2.09 -11.39 -14.10
C PRO A 150 1.85 -10.01 -13.42
N SER A 151 1.21 -9.06 -14.09
CA SER A 151 1.05 -7.68 -13.58
C SER A 151 0.46 -7.62 -12.17
N ILE A 152 -0.55 -8.45 -11.87
CA ILE A 152 -1.22 -8.47 -10.57
C ILE A 152 -0.38 -9.02 -9.42
N SER A 153 0.77 -9.68 -9.69
CA SER A 153 1.71 -10.15 -8.66
C SER A 153 2.36 -9.00 -7.89
N GLU A 154 2.33 -7.78 -8.44
CA GLU A 154 2.83 -6.57 -7.77
C GLU A 154 1.91 -6.08 -6.64
N SER A 155 0.66 -6.58 -6.57
CA SER A 155 -0.36 -6.15 -5.61
C SER A 155 -0.74 -7.25 -4.64
N VAL A 156 -1.02 -6.90 -3.38
CA VAL A 156 -1.60 -7.85 -2.41
C VAL A 156 -3.03 -8.18 -2.83
N GLY A 157 -3.40 -9.48 -2.75
CA GLY A 157 -4.72 -9.97 -3.15
C GLY A 157 -4.89 -10.21 -4.66
N SER A 158 -3.83 -10.05 -5.46
CA SER A 158 -3.79 -10.39 -6.88
C SER A 158 -4.83 -9.64 -7.73
N TYR A 159 -5.01 -8.35 -7.44
CA TYR A 159 -5.85 -7.45 -8.24
C TYR A 159 -5.31 -6.02 -8.23
N LYS A 160 -5.66 -5.26 -9.28
CA LYS A 160 -5.42 -3.81 -9.38
C LYS A 160 -6.77 -3.13 -9.66
N LEU A 161 -7.20 -2.25 -8.76
CA LEU A 161 -8.51 -1.58 -8.86
C LEU A 161 -8.55 -0.57 -10.01
N GLU A 162 -7.42 0.02 -10.33
CA GLU A 162 -7.21 0.95 -11.45
C GLU A 162 -7.23 0.30 -12.82
N GLU A 163 -7.23 -1.04 -12.86
CA GLU A 163 -7.26 -1.87 -14.07
C GLU A 163 -8.51 -2.76 -14.08
N GLU A 164 -8.49 -3.89 -14.80
CA GLU A 164 -9.62 -4.84 -14.89
C GLU A 164 -10.06 -5.39 -13.52
N GLY A 165 -9.19 -5.37 -12.51
CA GLY A 165 -9.50 -5.81 -11.15
C GLY A 165 -10.72 -5.15 -10.52
N VAL A 166 -11.11 -3.94 -10.96
CA VAL A 166 -12.35 -3.29 -10.51
C VAL A 166 -13.61 -4.15 -10.73
N ARG A 167 -13.62 -4.98 -11.75
CA ARG A 167 -14.75 -5.88 -12.07
C ARG A 167 -14.96 -6.99 -11.04
N LEU A 168 -13.96 -7.28 -10.21
CA LEU A 168 -14.07 -8.28 -9.15
C LEU A 168 -14.94 -7.81 -7.97
N PHE A 169 -15.23 -6.51 -7.85
CA PHE A 169 -15.87 -5.95 -6.67
C PHE A 169 -17.35 -5.58 -6.91
N SER A 170 -18.16 -5.80 -5.87
CA SER A 170 -19.55 -5.33 -5.79
C SER A 170 -19.70 -4.08 -4.91
N ARG A 171 -18.77 -3.88 -3.95
CA ARG A 171 -18.80 -2.75 -3.01
C ARG A 171 -17.38 -2.44 -2.52
N ILE A 172 -17.09 -1.16 -2.38
CA ILE A 172 -15.85 -0.62 -1.79
C ILE A 172 -16.26 0.47 -0.81
N GLU A 173 -15.77 0.37 0.44
CA GLU A 173 -16.01 1.33 1.52
C GLU A 173 -14.67 1.90 1.97
N GLY A 174 -14.40 3.15 1.68
CA GLY A 174 -13.16 3.87 1.92
C GLY A 174 -12.75 4.70 0.72
N ASP A 175 -11.58 5.31 0.77
CA ASP A 175 -11.09 6.15 -0.32
C ASP A 175 -10.30 5.37 -1.37
N TYR A 176 -10.37 5.84 -2.60
CA TYR A 176 -9.73 5.21 -3.75
C TYR A 176 -8.20 5.17 -3.64
N PHE A 177 -7.58 6.23 -3.13
CA PHE A 177 -6.13 6.33 -3.03
C PHE A 177 -5.56 5.34 -2.01
N SER A 178 -6.28 5.11 -0.91
CA SER A 178 -5.93 4.08 0.07
C SER A 178 -6.00 2.68 -0.52
N VAL A 179 -6.88 2.40 -1.50
CA VAL A 179 -6.85 1.11 -2.23
C VAL A 179 -5.55 0.98 -3.03
N LEU A 180 -5.09 2.05 -3.66
CA LEU A 180 -3.84 2.09 -4.43
C LEU A 180 -2.58 2.12 -3.53
N GLY A 181 -2.76 2.13 -2.21
CA GLY A 181 -1.70 1.96 -1.22
C GLY A 181 -1.04 3.24 -0.72
N LEU A 182 -1.69 4.40 -0.90
CA LEU A 182 -1.24 5.68 -0.35
C LEU A 182 -2.45 6.57 0.01
N PRO A 183 -2.74 6.79 1.31
CA PRO A 183 -3.78 7.71 1.77
C PRO A 183 -3.46 9.16 1.41
N MET A 184 -3.77 9.54 0.15
CA MET A 184 -3.37 10.82 -0.43
C MET A 184 -4.05 12.02 0.22
N LEU A 185 -5.33 11.92 0.56
CA LEU A 185 -6.09 13.05 1.10
C LEU A 185 -5.52 13.52 2.44
N GLU A 186 -5.22 12.58 3.33
CA GLU A 186 -4.65 12.84 4.64
C GLU A 186 -3.20 13.34 4.52
N LEU A 187 -2.41 12.73 3.64
CA LEU A 187 -1.04 13.15 3.38
C LEU A 187 -0.98 14.58 2.82
N LEU A 188 -1.77 14.89 1.81
CA LEU A 188 -1.83 16.22 1.21
C LEU A 188 -2.35 17.26 2.21
N GLY A 189 -3.39 16.93 2.97
CA GLY A 189 -3.90 17.81 4.03
C GLY A 189 -2.81 18.17 5.04
N TRP A 190 -2.01 17.21 5.48
CA TRP A 190 -0.91 17.44 6.40
C TRP A 190 0.23 18.25 5.77
N LEU A 191 0.65 17.93 4.54
CA LEU A 191 1.70 18.68 3.83
C LEU A 191 1.30 20.14 3.59
N THR A 192 0.03 20.39 3.25
CA THR A 192 -0.52 21.74 3.08
C THR A 192 -0.52 22.51 4.40
N LEU A 193 -0.95 21.90 5.52
CA LEU A 193 -0.94 22.52 6.83
C LEU A 193 0.48 22.90 7.31
N ARG A 194 1.48 22.12 6.91
CA ARG A 194 2.89 22.44 7.18
C ARG A 194 3.46 23.52 6.28
N GLY A 195 2.83 23.81 5.15
CA GLY A 195 3.32 24.74 4.14
C GLY A 195 4.38 24.14 3.20
N ASP A 196 4.53 22.80 3.18
CA ASP A 196 5.45 22.12 2.25
C ASP A 196 4.84 22.01 0.84
N VAL A 197 3.51 22.07 0.74
CA VAL A 197 2.75 22.09 -0.50
C VAL A 197 1.76 23.27 -0.45
N GLN A 198 1.61 23.97 -1.59
CA GLN A 198 0.61 25.02 -1.71
C GLN A 198 -0.80 24.39 -1.81
N GLY A 199 -1.76 24.92 -1.07
CA GLY A 199 -3.17 24.51 -1.09
C GLY A 199 -4.07 25.51 -1.80
#